data_e54ae16a5bf6fc0080a003136ad864ea
#
_entry.id   e54ae16a5bf6fc0080a003136ad864ea
#
_cell.length_a   1.000
_cell.length_b   1.000
_cell.length_c   1.000
_cell.angle_alpha   90.00
_cell.angle_beta   90.00
_cell.angle_gamma   90.00
#
_symmetry.space_group_name_H-M   'P 1'
#
loop_
_entity.id
_entity.type
_entity.pdbx_description
1 polymer ?
#
loop_
_entity_poly.entity_id
_entity_poly.type
_entity_poly.pdbx_seq_one_letter_code
_entity_poly.pdbx_strand_id
1 'polypeptide(L)'
;MNDAALIWTRSKEELVRTVVSLGFPSELGEAIARHLGSPKAIDRMTAYLNYEKPTDANTVVDEMLAIRAEIDAWKRKKAAEESNSAYNDLLYYGLGEEAETDEY
;
A
#
# COMPACT_ATOMS: atom_id res chain seq x y z
N MET A 1 -17.96 17.22 2.67
CA MET A 1 -17.39 16.14 3.44
C MET A 1 -16.51 15.26 2.61
N ASN A 2 -15.36 14.94 3.11
CA ASN A 2 -14.41 14.16 2.36
C ASN A 2 -14.37 12.73 2.89
N ASP A 3 -14.99 11.81 2.16
CA ASP A 3 -15.05 10.42 2.57
C ASP A 3 -13.67 9.79 2.65
N ALA A 4 -12.76 10.19 1.77
CA ALA A 4 -11.41 9.65 1.77
C ALA A 4 -10.69 10.00 3.06
N ALA A 5 -10.85 11.23 3.54
CA ALA A 5 -10.22 11.64 4.78
C ALA A 5 -10.79 10.87 5.97
N LEU A 6 -12.09 10.61 5.95
CA LEU A 6 -12.72 9.87 7.01
C LEU A 6 -12.23 8.42 7.02
N ILE A 7 -12.13 7.80 5.86
CA ILE A 7 -11.65 6.44 5.76
C ILE A 7 -10.22 6.34 6.25
N TRP A 8 -9.38 7.30 5.86
CA TRP A 8 -7.99 7.32 6.30
C TRP A 8 -7.90 7.44 7.81
N THR A 9 -8.70 8.33 8.39
CA THR A 9 -8.69 8.53 9.82
C THR A 9 -9.09 7.26 10.57
N ARG A 10 -10.11 6.57 10.08
CA ARG A 10 -10.54 5.33 10.69
C ARG A 10 -9.47 4.27 10.65
N SER A 11 -8.84 4.11 9.49
CA SER A 11 -7.78 3.12 9.35
C SER A 11 -6.62 3.45 10.29
N LYS A 12 -6.26 4.73 10.37
CA LYS A 12 -5.18 5.15 11.26
C LYS A 12 -5.52 4.87 12.71
N GLU A 13 -6.75 5.20 13.11
CA GLU A 13 -7.14 4.99 14.50
C GLU A 13 -7.13 3.53 14.87
N GLU A 14 -7.57 2.68 13.97
CA GLU A 14 -7.56 1.26 14.23
C GLU A 14 -6.13 0.73 14.34
N LEU A 15 -5.25 1.20 13.48
CA LEU A 15 -3.85 0.81 13.55
C LEU A 15 -3.24 1.23 14.89
N VAL A 16 -3.50 2.47 15.31
CA VAL A 16 -2.95 2.96 16.56
C VAL A 16 -3.46 2.12 17.74
N ARG A 17 -4.76 1.80 17.75
CA ARG A 17 -5.31 0.96 18.80
C ARG A 17 -4.63 -0.40 18.82
N THR A 18 -4.39 -0.97 17.66
CA THR A 18 -3.75 -2.28 17.58
C THR A 18 -2.32 -2.22 18.09
N VAL A 19 -1.59 -1.18 17.69
CA VAL A 19 -0.21 -0.99 18.14
C VAL A 19 -0.16 -0.87 19.65
N VAL A 20 -1.06 -0.07 20.22
CA VAL A 20 -1.09 0.11 21.66
C VAL A 20 -1.47 -1.20 22.36
N SER A 21 -2.39 -1.96 21.80
CA SER A 21 -2.81 -3.21 22.42
C SER A 21 -1.67 -4.21 22.47
N LEU A 22 -0.68 -4.08 21.61
CA LEU A 22 0.48 -4.95 21.61
C LEU A 22 1.58 -4.46 22.54
N GLY A 23 1.36 -3.32 23.19
CA GLY A 23 2.32 -2.80 24.16
C GLY A 23 3.26 -1.73 23.63
N PHE A 24 3.02 -1.26 22.41
CA PHE A 24 3.86 -0.22 21.83
C PHE A 24 3.21 1.15 22.04
N PRO A 25 4.02 2.22 22.00
CA PRO A 25 3.44 3.56 22.15
C PRO A 25 2.59 3.96 20.96
N SER A 26 1.58 4.79 21.22
CA SER A 26 0.70 5.24 20.17
C SER A 26 1.43 5.99 19.06
N GLU A 27 2.52 6.66 19.42
CA GLU A 27 3.32 7.39 18.44
C GLU A 27 3.85 6.49 17.35
N LEU A 28 4.15 5.24 17.69
CA LEU A 28 4.61 4.30 16.68
C LEU A 28 3.51 4.06 15.65
N GLY A 29 2.28 3.87 16.11
CA GLY A 29 1.16 3.69 15.20
C GLY A 29 0.94 4.88 14.30
N GLU A 30 1.06 6.07 14.85
CA GLU A 30 0.88 7.28 14.05
C GLU A 30 1.97 7.44 13.00
N ALA A 31 3.20 7.13 13.38
CA ALA A 31 4.31 7.21 12.44
C ALA A 31 4.14 6.21 11.31
N ILE A 32 3.70 5.00 11.64
CA ILE A 32 3.47 3.97 10.63
C ILE A 32 2.39 4.41 9.66
N ALA A 33 1.29 4.97 10.18
CA ALA A 33 0.20 5.41 9.33
C ALA A 33 0.67 6.49 8.35
N ARG A 34 1.47 7.43 8.83
CA ARG A 34 1.98 8.48 7.96
C ARG A 34 2.92 7.91 6.90
N HIS A 35 3.73 6.94 7.29
CA HIS A 35 4.68 6.36 6.36
C HIS A 35 3.96 5.56 5.26
N LEU A 36 2.94 4.80 5.63
CA LEU A 36 2.20 4.00 4.66
C LEU A 36 1.30 4.83 3.77
N GLY A 37 0.66 5.83 4.34
CA GLY A 37 0.00 6.88 3.58
C GLY A 37 -1.35 6.58 2.97
N SER A 38 -1.79 5.33 2.92
CA SER A 38 -3.10 5.01 2.35
C SER A 38 -3.86 4.10 3.29
N PRO A 39 -5.20 4.20 3.29
CA PRO A 39 -6.00 3.33 4.15
C PRO A 39 -5.77 1.85 3.87
N LYS A 40 -5.61 1.50 2.61
CA LYS A 40 -5.41 0.11 2.26
C LYS A 40 -4.12 -0.45 2.83
N ALA A 41 -3.04 0.33 2.75
CA ALA A 41 -1.76 -0.09 3.31
C ALA A 41 -1.84 -0.14 4.83
N ILE A 42 -2.52 0.83 5.43
CA ILE A 42 -2.67 0.89 6.87
C ILE A 42 -3.47 -0.32 7.36
N ASP A 43 -4.56 -0.66 6.66
CA ASP A 43 -5.37 -1.81 7.03
C ASP A 43 -4.58 -3.11 6.89
N ARG A 44 -3.74 -3.18 5.88
CA ARG A 44 -2.89 -4.36 5.69
C ARG A 44 -1.93 -4.51 6.86
N MET A 45 -1.38 -3.40 7.35
CA MET A 45 -0.48 -3.44 8.49
C MET A 45 -1.24 -3.87 9.75
N THR A 46 -2.44 -3.36 9.93
CA THR A 46 -3.27 -3.72 11.07
C THR A 46 -3.54 -5.23 11.07
N ALA A 47 -3.88 -5.78 9.90
CA ALA A 47 -4.13 -7.21 9.78
C ALA A 47 -2.89 -8.02 10.15
N TYR A 48 -1.73 -7.58 9.69
CA TYR A 48 -0.48 -8.23 10.03
C TYR A 48 -0.27 -8.24 11.54
N LEU A 49 -0.47 -7.11 12.18
CA LEU A 49 -0.25 -6.99 13.62
C LEU A 49 -1.21 -7.88 14.40
N ASN A 50 -2.45 -7.97 13.96
CA ASN A 50 -3.42 -8.81 14.63
C ASN A 50 -3.11 -10.29 14.45
N TYR A 51 -2.53 -10.64 13.34
CA TYR A 51 -2.22 -12.03 13.04
C TYR A 51 -0.90 -12.48 13.70
N GLU A 52 0.15 -11.71 13.51
CA GLU A 52 1.47 -12.10 14.00
C GLU A 52 1.74 -11.68 15.44
N LYS A 53 1.10 -10.62 15.90
CA LYS A 53 1.27 -10.12 17.26
C LYS A 53 2.73 -10.00 17.65
N PRO A 54 3.54 -9.26 16.87
CA PRO A 54 4.97 -9.14 17.15
C PRO A 54 5.19 -8.46 18.49
N THR A 55 6.28 -8.82 19.16
CA THR A 55 6.63 -8.25 20.44
C THR A 55 7.83 -7.31 20.32
N ASP A 56 8.38 -7.18 19.14
CA ASP A 56 9.58 -6.40 18.90
C ASP A 56 9.31 -5.29 17.91
N ALA A 57 9.67 -4.07 18.27
CA ALA A 57 9.43 -2.92 17.42
C ALA A 57 10.14 -3.04 16.06
N ASN A 58 11.30 -3.66 16.05
CA ASN A 58 12.03 -3.83 14.80
C ASN A 58 11.23 -4.67 13.82
N THR A 59 10.58 -5.72 14.30
CA THR A 59 9.74 -6.56 13.45
C THR A 59 8.57 -5.75 12.88
N VAL A 60 7.99 -4.88 13.70
CA VAL A 60 6.90 -4.03 13.25
C VAL A 60 7.37 -3.10 12.16
N VAL A 61 8.51 -2.46 12.36
CA VAL A 61 9.05 -1.53 11.38
C VAL A 61 9.45 -2.25 10.10
N ASP A 62 10.03 -3.44 10.22
CA ASP A 62 10.40 -4.21 9.05
C ASP A 62 9.19 -4.52 8.17
N GLU A 63 8.07 -4.87 8.80
CA GLU A 63 6.88 -5.17 8.01
C GLU A 63 6.33 -3.90 7.36
N MET A 64 6.35 -2.79 8.08
CA MET A 64 5.94 -1.51 7.51
C MET A 64 6.75 -1.20 6.25
N LEU A 65 8.07 -1.39 6.34
CA LEU A 65 8.94 -1.10 5.21
C LEU A 65 8.68 -2.08 4.06
N ALA A 66 8.40 -3.34 4.38
CA ALA A 66 8.10 -4.33 3.35
C ALA A 66 6.80 -3.98 2.62
N ILE A 67 5.78 -3.58 3.36
CA ILE A 67 4.51 -3.19 2.75
C ILE A 67 4.72 -1.97 1.87
N ARG A 68 5.46 -1.00 2.34
CA ARG A 68 5.72 0.20 1.56
C ARG A 68 6.49 -0.12 0.28
N ALA A 69 7.47 -1.00 0.40
CA ALA A 69 8.26 -1.40 -0.76
C ALA A 69 7.40 -2.11 -1.80
N GLU A 70 6.48 -2.96 -1.34
CA GLU A 70 5.59 -3.64 -2.25
C GLU A 70 4.67 -2.67 -2.97
N ILE A 71 4.16 -1.69 -2.25
CA ILE A 71 3.28 -0.69 -2.85
C ILE A 71 4.05 0.12 -3.87
N ASP A 72 5.26 0.54 -3.54
CA ASP A 72 6.06 1.32 -4.47
C ASP A 72 6.42 0.50 -5.71
N ALA A 73 6.74 -0.77 -5.52
CA ALA A 73 7.05 -1.64 -6.64
C ALA A 73 5.83 -1.82 -7.54
N TRP A 74 4.66 -1.99 -6.92
CA TRP A 74 3.43 -2.13 -7.68
C TRP A 74 3.13 -0.87 -8.48
N LYS A 75 3.32 0.29 -7.86
CA LYS A 75 3.06 1.56 -8.54
C LYS A 75 4.01 1.74 -9.72
N ARG A 76 5.27 1.38 -9.54
CA ARG A 76 6.24 1.49 -10.63
C ARG A 76 5.88 0.56 -11.77
N LYS A 77 5.48 -0.66 -11.44
CA LYS A 77 5.09 -1.63 -12.44
C LYS A 77 3.87 -1.15 -13.21
N LYS A 78 2.89 -0.60 -12.47
CA LYS A 78 1.68 -0.13 -13.12
C LYS A 78 1.97 1.06 -14.03
N ALA A 79 2.81 1.96 -13.60
CA ALA A 79 3.19 3.10 -14.42
C ALA A 79 3.92 2.63 -15.68
N ALA A 80 4.80 1.64 -15.53
CA ALA A 80 5.51 1.10 -16.67
C ALA A 80 4.55 0.40 -17.64
N GLU A 81 3.58 -0.32 -17.11
CA GLU A 81 2.59 -0.99 -17.95
C GLU A 81 1.74 0.02 -18.70
N GLU A 82 1.37 1.10 -18.04
CA GLU A 82 0.59 2.14 -18.69
C GLU A 82 1.40 2.82 -19.79
N SER A 83 2.65 3.09 -19.53
CA SER A 83 3.53 3.66 -20.55
C SER A 83 3.69 2.73 -21.71
N ASN A 84 3.93 1.45 -21.43
CA ASN A 84 4.09 0.46 -22.47
C ASN A 84 2.81 0.30 -23.27
N SER A 85 1.68 0.36 -22.59
CA SER A 85 0.40 0.23 -23.27
C SER A 85 0.19 1.38 -24.24
N ALA A 86 0.50 2.60 -23.81
CA ALA A 86 0.37 3.75 -24.68
C ALA A 86 1.29 3.65 -25.88
N TYR A 87 2.52 3.20 -25.63
CA TYR A 87 3.48 3.04 -26.70
C TYR A 87 3.03 1.96 -27.68
N ASN A 88 2.54 0.86 -27.16
CA ASN A 88 2.04 -0.23 -27.98
C ASN A 88 0.83 0.18 -28.79
N ASP A 89 -0.06 0.95 -28.21
CA ASP A 89 -1.22 1.45 -28.93
C ASP A 89 -0.78 2.27 -30.13
N LEU A 90 0.20 3.11 -29.91
CA LEU A 90 0.70 3.95 -30.97
C LEU A 90 1.28 3.09 -32.09
N LEU A 91 2.05 2.07 -31.73
CA LEU A 91 2.66 1.19 -32.72
C LEU A 91 1.60 0.38 -33.46
N TYR A 92 0.72 -0.26 -32.72
CA TYR A 92 -0.21 -1.20 -33.32
C TYR A 92 -1.30 -0.51 -34.13
N TYR A 93 -1.79 0.60 -33.63
CA TYR A 93 -2.77 1.32 -34.44
C TYR A 93 -2.14 1.87 -35.68
N GLY A 94 -0.91 2.34 -35.57
CA GLY A 94 -0.22 2.84 -36.73
C GLY A 94 0.08 1.76 -37.73
N LEU A 95 0.30 0.53 -37.26
CA LEU A 95 0.60 -0.58 -38.11
C LEU A 95 -0.63 -1.37 -38.52
N GLY A 96 -1.75 -1.08 -37.90
CA GLY A 96 -2.96 -1.83 -38.19
C GLY A 96 -3.00 -3.18 -37.54
N GLU A 97 -2.10 -3.46 -36.63
CA GLU A 97 -2.06 -4.73 -35.98
C GLU A 97 -2.71 -4.72 -34.66
N GLU A 98 -3.36 -5.84 -34.26
CA GLU A 98 -4.06 -5.89 -33.08
C GLU A 98 -3.24 -6.34 -31.95
N ALA A 99 -3.16 -5.67 -30.96
CA ALA A 99 -2.34 -6.04 -29.84
C ALA A 99 -3.02 -7.08 -29.06
N GLU A 100 -2.44 -8.01 -28.72
CA GLU A 100 -3.04 -8.92 -28.02
C GLU A 100 -2.80 -8.73 -26.72
N THR A 101 -3.07 -8.61 -26.05
CA THR A 101 -2.94 -8.21 -24.98
C THR A 101 -2.68 -8.92 -23.95
N ASP A 102 -2.46 -9.17 -23.61
CA ASP A 102 -2.26 -9.70 -22.87
C ASP A 102 -2.49 -9.59 -21.80
N GLU A 103 -2.67 -9.72 -21.40
CA GLU A 103 -3.01 -9.65 -20.63
C GLU A 103 -2.66 -9.71 -19.62
N TYR A 104 -2.67 -9.77 -19.11
CA TYR A 104 -2.36 -9.99 -18.06
C TYR A 104 -2.94 -9.60 -17.18
#